data_ae33e97708a25f104c618fe09e3d1a41
#
_entry.id   ae33e97708a25f104c618fe09e3d1a41
#
_cell.length_a   1.000
_cell.length_b   1.000
_cell.length_c   1.000
_cell.angle_alpha   90.00
_cell.angle_beta   90.00
_cell.angle_gamma   90.00
#
_symmetry.space_group_name_H-M   'P 1'
#
loop_
_entity.id
_entity.type
_entity.pdbx_description
1 polymer ?
#
loop_
_entity_poly.entity_id
_entity_poly.type
_entity_poly.pdbx_seq_one_letter_code
_entity_poly.pdbx_strand_id
1 'polypeptide(L)'
;MKNFCKTMFKRVRRQVFLSAVLIACDVLVSGTATGFAQNLPVRYLLDLRKPASHLISVTMTVPQAGQGIEFQFPTWTNLYQIRDFVRDVQDVQAKCQGRPAPLHRVDVNTWASDKNCSNLELHYEVYANKDDVFSAVLDSRHAFLNFALVLFYLPSQRSRPVVVQFLLPMGWKLVTMLNDGPEAGEYQAPNYDRLVDSPVEAGEFRQFDYDQKGTTYRIVVDGDEGRDSPDQLIQMLKKITATATNLMQDVPFKRYTFMFFFPMTGRGGMEHRNGTAISISASEVHEGLENLEDISAHEFYHLWNVKRIRPQGLEPIDYIHGNNTSDLWFSEGVTSMYAELVLLRSGLIHTKQFYAHLAQEINTLRSRPARHFESAEESGREAWLEKYPDYFRPERSISYYNKGELLGYLLDLEIRHSSDNRYSLDDLMRRLNIDFAKRGRFFTDSDLESGISQLAPRFPVEEFFRDCVDGSGDLDYSRYLNYAALQLKAETKVVPDLGFHSLQGFMGPIHVESVDPGSLAEKAGIRSGDVLLKINGVVLPVIPERELIYLKPGQKVTFSVERGGKVLEIGFSLGFGIATTYQVVEMPNATRGQLAIRSGWLKGKTVKGTAAGN
;
A
#
# COMPACT_ATOMS: atom_id res chain seq x y z
N MET A 1 -62.13 -9.94 61.51
CA MET A 1 -60.99 -10.69 60.95
C MET A 1 -60.50 -10.18 59.60
N LYS A 2 -61.32 -9.62 58.70
CA LYS A 2 -60.86 -9.14 57.35
C LYS A 2 -60.03 -7.86 57.35
N ASN A 3 -60.09 -7.02 58.39
CA ASN A 3 -59.34 -5.74 58.41
C ASN A 3 -57.94 -5.85 59.05
N PHE A 4 -57.69 -6.91 59.85
CA PHE A 4 -56.39 -7.13 60.47
C PHE A 4 -55.35 -7.68 59.50
N CYS A 5 -55.79 -8.45 58.55
CA CYS A 5 -54.92 -9.08 57.53
C CYS A 5 -54.39 -8.07 56.44
N LYS A 6 -55.19 -7.03 56.11
CA LYS A 6 -54.78 -5.97 55.18
C LYS A 6 -53.69 -5.02 55.69
N THR A 7 -53.63 -4.79 56.95
CA THR A 7 -52.65 -3.87 57.59
C THR A 7 -51.30 -4.58 57.76
N MET A 8 -51.33 -5.86 58.09
CA MET A 8 -50.11 -6.66 58.23
C MET A 8 -49.42 -6.88 56.89
N PHE A 9 -50.17 -7.12 55.81
CA PHE A 9 -49.62 -7.25 54.45
C PHE A 9 -49.04 -5.95 53.91
N LYS A 10 -49.57 -4.81 54.25
CA LYS A 10 -48.99 -3.51 53.85
C LYS A 10 -47.69 -3.18 54.60
N ARG A 11 -47.54 -3.59 55.89
CA ARG A 11 -46.32 -3.37 56.67
C ARG A 11 -45.18 -4.31 56.17
N VAL A 12 -45.46 -5.56 55.90
CA VAL A 12 -44.47 -6.52 55.37
C VAL A 12 -44.00 -6.09 53.93
N ARG A 13 -44.93 -5.65 53.07
CA ARG A 13 -44.54 -5.12 51.75
C ARG A 13 -43.69 -3.85 51.81
N ARG A 14 -43.91 -2.98 52.81
CA ARG A 14 -43.12 -1.74 52.97
C ARG A 14 -41.70 -2.05 53.51
N GLN A 15 -41.55 -3.02 54.42
CA GLN A 15 -40.24 -3.45 54.91
C GLN A 15 -39.43 -4.21 53.86
N VAL A 16 -40.06 -5.08 53.09
CA VAL A 16 -39.38 -5.80 51.97
C VAL A 16 -39.00 -4.81 50.86
N PHE A 17 -39.81 -3.77 50.60
CA PHE A 17 -39.46 -2.76 49.58
C PHE A 17 -38.34 -1.83 50.05
N LEU A 18 -38.26 -1.47 51.34
CA LEU A 18 -37.16 -0.68 51.90
C LEU A 18 -35.85 -1.51 51.95
N SER A 19 -35.91 -2.80 52.30
CA SER A 19 -34.72 -3.67 52.28
C SER A 19 -34.24 -3.96 50.86
N ALA A 20 -35.12 -4.12 49.88
CA ALA A 20 -34.74 -4.28 48.48
C ALA A 20 -34.17 -2.99 47.87
N VAL A 21 -34.63 -1.80 48.26
CA VAL A 21 -34.07 -0.53 47.79
C VAL A 21 -32.71 -0.24 48.44
N LEU A 22 -32.50 -0.61 49.73
CA LEU A 22 -31.19 -0.49 50.38
C LEU A 22 -30.16 -1.49 49.79
N ILE A 23 -30.57 -2.73 49.51
CA ILE A 23 -29.68 -3.70 48.84
C ILE A 23 -29.41 -3.29 47.38
N ALA A 24 -30.37 -2.70 46.67
CA ALA A 24 -30.16 -2.17 45.32
C ALA A 24 -29.27 -0.91 45.32
N CYS A 25 -29.33 -0.07 46.35
CA CYS A 25 -28.41 1.05 46.49
C CYS A 25 -26.99 0.61 46.88
N ASP A 26 -26.83 -0.40 47.74
CA ASP A 26 -25.50 -0.95 48.07
C ASP A 26 -24.87 -1.72 46.90
N VAL A 27 -25.66 -2.40 46.09
CA VAL A 27 -25.17 -3.05 44.85
C VAL A 27 -24.89 -2.01 43.75
N LEU A 28 -25.60 -0.89 43.68
CA LEU A 28 -25.30 0.21 42.76
C LEU A 28 -24.11 1.09 43.21
N VAL A 29 -23.82 1.14 44.50
CA VAL A 29 -22.65 1.89 45.02
C VAL A 29 -21.40 1.02 45.07
N SER A 30 -21.54 -0.30 45.25
CA SER A 30 -20.40 -1.24 45.14
C SER A 30 -20.10 -1.72 43.72
N GLY A 31 -21.01 -1.51 42.77
CA GLY A 31 -20.82 -1.87 41.35
C GLY A 31 -20.17 -0.79 40.50
N THR A 32 -19.90 0.40 41.04
CA THR A 32 -19.28 1.50 40.27
C THR A 32 -17.87 1.87 40.72
N ALA A 33 -17.25 1.04 41.55
CA ALA A 33 -15.84 1.21 41.93
C ALA A 33 -14.90 0.16 41.28
N THR A 34 -15.32 -0.54 40.21
CA THR A 34 -14.34 -0.91 39.21
C THR A 34 -14.03 0.36 38.44
N GLY A 35 -13.22 1.21 39.05
CA GLY A 35 -12.62 2.31 38.37
C GLY A 35 -12.04 1.78 37.09
N PHE A 36 -12.43 2.36 35.97
CA PHE A 36 -11.55 2.41 34.82
C PHE A 36 -10.24 2.98 35.38
N ALA A 37 -9.31 2.11 35.74
CA ALA A 37 -7.91 2.48 35.80
C ALA A 37 -7.65 3.00 34.39
N GLN A 38 -7.71 4.32 34.20
CA GLN A 38 -7.35 4.95 32.96
C GLN A 38 -5.95 4.42 32.69
N ASN A 39 -5.82 3.57 31.68
CA ASN A 39 -4.51 3.10 31.26
C ASN A 39 -3.73 4.34 30.86
N LEU A 40 -2.85 4.80 31.75
CA LEU A 40 -2.01 5.96 31.48
C LEU A 40 -1.28 5.73 30.16
N PRO A 41 -1.20 6.74 29.29
CA PRO A 41 -0.59 6.55 27.98
C PRO A 41 0.88 6.13 28.08
N VAL A 42 1.34 5.30 27.17
CA VAL A 42 2.77 5.14 26.91
C VAL A 42 3.26 6.43 26.27
N ARG A 43 4.39 6.96 26.73
CA ARG A 43 4.94 8.23 26.25
C ARG A 43 6.26 7.98 25.54
N TYR A 44 6.44 8.63 24.39
CA TYR A 44 7.70 8.65 23.65
C TYR A 44 8.19 10.09 23.53
N LEU A 45 9.47 10.28 23.83
CA LEU A 45 10.21 11.50 23.55
C LEU A 45 11.30 11.18 22.52
N LEU A 46 11.24 11.83 21.36
CA LEU A 46 12.22 11.69 20.29
C LEU A 46 13.08 12.95 20.22
N ASP A 47 14.38 12.80 20.37
CA ASP A 47 15.33 13.90 20.25
C ASP A 47 16.02 13.87 18.89
N LEU A 48 15.70 14.85 18.04
CA LEU A 48 16.21 15.02 16.68
C LEU A 48 17.26 16.15 16.57
N ARG A 49 17.67 16.76 17.68
CA ARG A 49 18.51 17.97 17.70
C ARG A 49 19.95 17.77 17.22
N LYS A 50 20.35 16.53 16.95
CA LYS A 50 21.69 16.22 16.41
C LYS A 50 21.58 15.54 15.03
N PRO A 51 20.98 16.21 14.03
CA PRO A 51 20.60 15.56 12.78
C PRO A 51 21.80 15.02 11.99
N ALA A 52 22.96 15.66 12.05
CA ALA A 52 24.17 15.19 11.36
C ALA A 52 24.73 13.85 11.89
N SER A 53 24.26 13.35 13.02
CA SER A 53 24.65 12.02 13.52
C SER A 53 23.83 10.89 12.93
N HIS A 54 22.69 11.18 12.28
CA HIS A 54 21.66 10.22 11.85
C HIS A 54 21.09 9.38 13.00
N LEU A 55 21.32 9.76 14.27
CA LEU A 55 20.87 9.05 15.46
C LEU A 55 19.67 9.74 16.08
N ILE A 56 18.55 9.02 16.12
CA ILE A 56 17.35 9.42 16.83
C ILE A 56 17.45 8.87 18.25
N SER A 57 17.57 9.74 19.25
CA SER A 57 17.54 9.31 20.65
C SER A 57 16.10 9.23 21.14
N VAL A 58 15.69 8.07 21.62
CA VAL A 58 14.31 7.81 22.04
C VAL A 58 14.25 7.46 23.52
N THR A 59 13.31 8.08 24.21
CA THR A 59 12.92 7.72 25.58
C THR A 59 11.46 7.26 25.57
N MET A 60 11.23 5.98 25.85
CA MET A 60 9.90 5.41 26.04
C MET A 60 9.59 5.33 27.53
N THR A 61 8.57 6.01 28.00
CA THR A 61 8.11 5.97 29.39
C THR A 61 6.83 5.14 29.51
N VAL A 62 6.88 4.14 30.36
CA VAL A 62 5.77 3.21 30.62
C VAL A 62 5.29 3.37 32.05
N PRO A 63 4.23 4.15 32.30
CA PRO A 63 3.59 4.22 33.61
C PRO A 63 2.96 2.87 33.98
N GLN A 64 3.04 2.48 35.24
CA GLN A 64 2.46 1.22 35.76
C GLN A 64 2.95 0.00 34.95
N ALA A 65 4.26 -0.07 34.70
CA ALA A 65 4.86 -1.11 33.88
C ALA A 65 4.64 -2.52 34.43
N GLY A 66 4.60 -2.68 35.77
CA GLY A 66 4.45 -4.00 36.40
C GLY A 66 5.75 -4.80 36.41
N GLN A 67 5.62 -6.13 36.48
CA GLN A 67 6.71 -7.09 36.47
C GLN A 67 6.68 -7.88 35.15
N GLY A 68 7.87 -8.28 34.65
CA GLY A 68 7.96 -9.11 33.45
C GLY A 68 7.53 -8.39 32.17
N ILE A 69 7.84 -7.09 32.08
CA ILE A 69 7.45 -6.30 30.90
C ILE A 69 8.40 -6.58 29.73
N GLU A 70 7.83 -6.76 28.55
CA GLU A 70 8.55 -6.94 27.30
C GLU A 70 8.45 -5.70 26.41
N PHE A 71 9.56 -5.36 25.77
CA PHE A 71 9.70 -4.34 24.75
C PHE A 71 10.09 -5.02 23.45
N GLN A 72 9.27 -4.86 22.43
CA GLN A 72 9.47 -5.53 21.15
C GLN A 72 9.64 -4.50 20.04
N PHE A 73 10.59 -4.74 19.13
CA PHE A 73 10.85 -3.88 17.98
C PHE A 73 10.29 -4.54 16.72
N PRO A 74 9.52 -3.83 15.86
CA PRO A 74 8.94 -4.42 14.67
C PRO A 74 9.99 -4.92 13.67
N THR A 75 9.61 -5.91 12.86
CA THR A 75 10.40 -6.39 11.71
C THR A 75 9.88 -5.85 10.39
N TRP A 76 8.68 -5.27 10.38
CA TRP A 76 8.03 -4.76 9.19
C TRP A 76 7.04 -3.62 9.51
N THR A 77 6.64 -2.92 8.44
CA THR A 77 5.77 -1.74 8.52
C THR A 77 4.33 -2.01 8.11
N ASN A 78 3.96 -3.28 7.92
CA ASN A 78 2.70 -3.70 7.29
C ASN A 78 2.65 -3.42 5.75
N LEU A 79 3.83 -3.48 5.10
CA LEU A 79 4.03 -3.30 3.66
C LEU A 79 4.53 -4.58 2.97
N TYR A 80 3.97 -5.71 3.33
CA TYR A 80 4.19 -7.01 2.70
C TYR A 80 5.66 -7.49 2.64
N GLN A 81 6.56 -6.94 3.46
CA GLN A 81 7.98 -7.35 3.52
C GLN A 81 8.55 -7.26 4.93
N ILE A 82 9.28 -8.30 5.35
CA ILE A 82 10.11 -8.27 6.56
C ILE A 82 11.44 -7.59 6.23
N ARG A 83 11.86 -6.65 7.08
CA ARG A 83 13.07 -5.85 6.87
C ARG A 83 14.05 -5.82 8.04
N ASP A 84 13.77 -6.50 9.16
CA ASP A 84 14.65 -6.61 10.34
C ASP A 84 15.18 -5.26 10.86
N PHE A 85 14.30 -4.33 11.15
CA PHE A 85 14.63 -2.96 11.53
C PHE A 85 15.48 -2.86 12.80
N VAL A 86 15.42 -3.86 13.67
CA VAL A 86 16.17 -3.91 14.93
C VAL A 86 17.70 -3.80 14.76
N ARG A 87 18.24 -4.08 13.57
CA ARG A 87 19.65 -3.91 13.25
C ARG A 87 20.16 -2.47 13.38
N ASP A 88 19.24 -1.49 13.27
CA ASP A 88 19.53 -0.07 13.34
C ASP A 88 19.38 0.48 14.78
N VAL A 89 19.04 -0.39 15.76
CA VAL A 89 18.85 -0.05 17.18
C VAL A 89 20.14 -0.28 17.97
N GLN A 90 20.52 0.71 18.79
CA GLN A 90 21.69 0.64 19.66
C GLN A 90 21.42 1.23 21.06
N ASP A 91 22.29 0.96 22.01
CA ASP A 91 22.33 1.53 23.37
C ASP A 91 21.04 1.38 24.18
N VAL A 92 20.41 0.20 24.10
CA VAL A 92 19.15 -0.08 24.80
C VAL A 92 19.40 -0.22 26.30
N GLN A 93 18.83 0.70 27.09
CA GLN A 93 18.97 0.76 28.55
C GLN A 93 17.62 1.04 29.20
N ALA A 94 17.39 0.47 30.39
CA ALA A 94 16.20 0.77 31.17
C ALA A 94 16.52 1.44 32.51
N LYS A 95 15.62 2.29 32.97
CA LYS A 95 15.62 2.91 34.29
C LYS A 95 14.26 2.76 34.96
N CYS A 96 14.27 2.37 36.23
CA CYS A 96 13.09 2.36 37.06
C CYS A 96 13.18 3.49 38.07
N GLN A 97 12.26 4.48 37.97
CA GLN A 97 12.29 5.67 38.85
C GLN A 97 13.68 6.34 38.89
N GLY A 98 14.30 6.52 37.73
CA GLY A 98 15.61 7.15 37.56
C GLY A 98 16.82 6.26 37.91
N ARG A 99 16.64 5.04 38.41
CA ARG A 99 17.73 4.10 38.73
C ARG A 99 17.85 3.02 37.66
N PRO A 100 19.06 2.57 37.31
CA PRO A 100 19.24 1.50 36.33
C PRO A 100 18.37 0.28 36.65
N ALA A 101 17.70 -0.27 35.65
CA ALA A 101 16.94 -1.51 35.73
C ALA A 101 17.57 -2.55 34.80
N PRO A 102 17.74 -3.80 35.26
CA PRO A 102 18.29 -4.86 34.42
C PRO A 102 17.35 -5.12 33.22
N LEU A 103 17.95 -5.23 32.05
CA LEU A 103 17.34 -5.74 30.83
C LEU A 103 18.05 -7.01 30.39
N HIS A 104 17.30 -7.98 29.92
CA HIS A 104 17.85 -9.12 29.20
C HIS A 104 17.16 -9.25 27.84
N ARG A 105 17.90 -9.75 26.86
CA ARG A 105 17.38 -9.98 25.51
C ARG A 105 16.72 -11.35 25.45
N VAL A 106 15.44 -11.38 25.09
CA VAL A 106 14.63 -12.61 24.97
C VAL A 106 14.88 -13.27 23.62
N ASP A 107 14.85 -12.44 22.56
CA ASP A 107 15.16 -12.85 21.19
C ASP A 107 15.80 -11.67 20.43
N VAL A 108 15.89 -11.79 19.08
CA VAL A 108 16.53 -10.76 18.23
C VAL A 108 15.82 -9.41 18.36
N ASN A 109 14.51 -9.39 18.56
CA ASN A 109 13.68 -8.20 18.54
C ASN A 109 13.08 -7.81 19.90
N THR A 110 13.29 -8.62 20.94
CA THR A 110 12.60 -8.47 22.22
C THR A 110 13.56 -8.35 23.40
N TRP A 111 13.35 -7.33 24.23
CA TRP A 111 14.00 -7.12 25.52
C TRP A 111 12.98 -7.21 26.64
N ALA A 112 13.38 -7.74 27.78
CA ALA A 112 12.51 -7.85 28.94
C ALA A 112 13.18 -7.31 30.21
N SER A 113 12.33 -6.84 31.16
CA SER A 113 12.72 -6.47 32.50
C SER A 113 11.83 -7.16 33.52
N ASP A 114 12.42 -7.95 34.41
CA ASP A 114 11.70 -8.63 35.49
C ASP A 114 11.44 -7.73 36.69
N LYS A 115 11.94 -6.50 36.64
CA LYS A 115 11.80 -5.55 37.74
C LYS A 115 10.39 -5.02 37.81
N ASN A 116 9.74 -5.21 38.97
CA ASN A 116 8.47 -4.53 39.22
C ASN A 116 8.71 -3.02 39.34
N CYS A 117 8.08 -2.26 38.44
CA CYS A 117 8.31 -0.83 38.33
C CYS A 117 7.02 -0.07 38.07
N SER A 118 6.78 0.97 38.86
CA SER A 118 5.62 1.85 38.68
C SER A 118 5.81 2.87 37.55
N ASN A 119 7.07 3.18 37.18
CA ASN A 119 7.40 4.06 36.06
C ASN A 119 8.74 3.60 35.48
N LEU A 120 8.67 2.89 34.35
CA LEU A 120 9.84 2.36 33.66
C LEU A 120 10.14 3.20 32.43
N GLU A 121 11.40 3.56 32.27
CA GLU A 121 11.90 4.29 31.10
C GLU A 121 12.85 3.38 30.33
N LEU A 122 12.61 3.25 29.00
CA LEU A 122 13.52 2.62 28.07
C LEU A 122 14.16 3.71 27.22
N HIS A 123 15.51 3.75 27.24
CA HIS A 123 16.31 4.67 26.43
C HIS A 123 17.05 3.87 25.37
N TYR A 124 17.07 4.37 24.14
CA TYR A 124 17.80 3.75 23.04
C TYR A 124 18.02 4.78 21.92
N GLU A 125 18.87 4.40 20.98
CA GLU A 125 19.11 5.18 19.77
C GLU A 125 18.79 4.35 18.53
N VAL A 126 18.32 5.02 17.47
CA VAL A 126 18.03 4.40 16.17
C VAL A 126 18.82 5.14 15.10
N TYR A 127 19.60 4.40 14.31
CA TYR A 127 20.30 4.94 13.16
C TYR A 127 19.37 5.05 11.96
N ALA A 128 19.09 6.27 11.52
CA ALA A 128 18.11 6.62 10.47
C ALA A 128 18.82 7.37 9.35
N ASN A 129 19.23 6.64 8.29
CA ASN A 129 19.96 7.23 7.16
C ASN A 129 19.52 6.59 5.82
N LYS A 130 18.22 6.44 5.62
CA LYS A 130 17.65 5.95 4.37
C LYS A 130 16.52 6.87 3.96
N ASP A 131 16.74 7.59 2.85
CA ASP A 131 15.81 8.59 2.31
C ASP A 131 14.86 7.92 1.31
N ASP A 132 13.87 7.21 1.85
CA ASP A 132 12.71 6.67 1.10
C ASP A 132 11.49 6.60 2.02
N VAL A 133 10.29 6.55 1.43
CA VAL A 133 9.01 6.53 2.17
C VAL A 133 8.76 5.24 2.97
N PHE A 134 9.56 4.20 2.78
CA PHE A 134 9.47 2.92 3.48
C PHE A 134 10.46 2.81 4.63
N SER A 135 11.29 3.80 4.85
CA SER A 135 12.42 3.80 5.78
C SER A 135 12.29 4.91 6.83
N ALA A 136 13.40 5.24 7.46
CA ALA A 136 13.53 6.41 8.32
C ALA A 136 14.82 7.15 7.97
N VAL A 137 14.74 8.47 7.91
CA VAL A 137 15.88 9.36 7.71
C VAL A 137 15.90 10.46 8.75
N LEU A 138 17.09 10.81 9.20
CA LEU A 138 17.39 12.02 9.95
C LEU A 138 18.70 12.58 9.39
N ASP A 139 18.64 13.69 8.67
CA ASP A 139 19.82 14.37 8.16
C ASP A 139 19.79 15.86 8.49
N SER A 140 20.75 16.64 7.97
CA SER A 140 20.85 18.07 8.25
C SER A 140 19.71 18.92 7.66
N ARG A 141 18.88 18.37 6.77
CA ARG A 141 17.79 19.07 6.08
C ARG A 141 16.43 18.71 6.65
N HIS A 142 16.20 17.40 6.94
CA HIS A 142 14.91 16.91 7.37
C HIS A 142 14.99 15.60 8.17
N ALA A 143 13.84 15.18 8.68
CA ALA A 143 13.61 13.85 9.22
C ALA A 143 12.27 13.32 8.74
N PHE A 144 12.28 12.19 8.01
CA PHE A 144 11.08 11.40 7.78
C PHE A 144 11.10 10.17 8.67
N LEU A 145 10.06 10.00 9.49
CA LEU A 145 10.00 8.94 10.50
C LEU A 145 8.79 8.04 10.25
N ASN A 146 9.06 6.83 9.83
CA ASN A 146 8.10 5.74 9.90
C ASN A 146 8.27 5.05 11.26
N PHE A 147 7.29 5.15 12.14
CA PHE A 147 7.41 4.75 13.54
C PHE A 147 7.68 3.26 13.76
N ALA A 148 7.32 2.39 12.84
CA ALA A 148 7.69 0.97 12.93
C ALA A 148 9.22 0.76 12.91
N LEU A 149 9.97 1.70 12.31
CA LEU A 149 11.43 1.65 12.24
C LEU A 149 12.10 2.38 13.41
N VAL A 150 11.33 3.03 14.29
CA VAL A 150 11.87 3.92 15.32
C VAL A 150 11.43 3.54 16.72
N LEU A 151 10.25 2.95 16.89
CA LEU A 151 9.63 2.81 18.20
C LEU A 151 9.43 1.36 18.64
N PHE A 152 9.99 1.01 19.80
CA PHE A 152 9.56 -0.18 20.54
C PHE A 152 8.09 -0.11 20.92
N TYR A 153 7.45 -1.25 21.08
CA TYR A 153 6.10 -1.38 21.62
C TYR A 153 6.02 -2.44 22.72
N LEU A 154 4.89 -2.47 23.40
CA LEU A 154 4.59 -3.45 24.44
C LEU A 154 3.61 -4.47 23.88
N PRO A 155 4.02 -5.73 23.58
CA PRO A 155 3.15 -6.73 22.94
C PRO A 155 1.85 -6.96 23.73
N SER A 156 1.95 -7.11 25.04
CA SER A 156 0.79 -7.32 25.94
C SER A 156 -0.08 -6.07 26.17
N GLN A 157 0.39 -4.87 25.78
CA GLN A 157 -0.27 -3.60 26.05
C GLN A 157 -0.37 -2.71 24.79
N ARG A 158 -0.38 -3.32 23.59
CA ARG A 158 -0.40 -2.64 22.29
C ARG A 158 -1.61 -1.71 22.12
N SER A 159 -2.72 -2.03 22.80
CA SER A 159 -3.96 -1.23 22.79
C SER A 159 -3.94 0.02 23.68
N ARG A 160 -2.87 0.24 24.46
CA ARG A 160 -2.78 1.46 25.31
C ARG A 160 -2.69 2.72 24.45
N PRO A 161 -3.31 3.83 24.90
CA PRO A 161 -3.07 5.15 24.30
C PRO A 161 -1.59 5.52 24.34
N VAL A 162 -1.18 6.29 23.35
CA VAL A 162 0.20 6.72 23.16
C VAL A 162 0.26 8.23 23.03
N VAL A 163 1.26 8.84 23.63
CA VAL A 163 1.62 10.26 23.46
C VAL A 163 3.06 10.35 22.97
N VAL A 164 3.29 11.20 21.98
CA VAL A 164 4.62 11.42 21.37
C VAL A 164 4.96 12.90 21.43
N GLN A 165 6.20 13.19 21.84
CA GLN A 165 6.79 14.53 21.85
C GLN A 165 8.11 14.54 21.10
N PHE A 166 8.44 15.66 20.45
CA PHE A 166 9.65 15.82 19.67
C PHE A 166 10.48 17.00 20.17
N LEU A 167 11.80 16.80 20.25
CA LEU A 167 12.78 17.85 20.41
C LEU A 167 13.42 18.10 19.05
N LEU A 168 13.08 19.21 18.43
CA LEU A 168 13.49 19.55 17.06
C LEU A 168 14.74 20.43 17.03
N PRO A 169 15.54 20.35 15.96
CA PRO A 169 16.52 21.39 15.63
C PRO A 169 15.84 22.77 15.52
N MET A 170 16.60 23.81 15.79
CA MET A 170 16.10 25.18 15.69
C MET A 170 15.65 25.52 14.27
N GLY A 171 14.44 26.06 14.12
CA GLY A 171 13.86 26.44 12.83
C GLY A 171 13.05 25.34 12.14
N TRP A 172 13.17 24.10 12.56
CA TRP A 172 12.40 22.99 11.99
C TRP A 172 10.91 23.07 12.36
N LYS A 173 10.08 22.73 11.40
CA LYS A 173 8.64 22.50 11.58
C LYS A 173 8.39 21.00 11.65
N LEU A 174 7.19 20.61 12.09
CA LEU A 174 6.77 19.22 12.13
C LEU A 174 5.35 19.10 11.60
N VAL A 175 5.13 18.06 10.80
CA VAL A 175 3.80 17.62 10.36
C VAL A 175 3.66 16.12 10.57
N THR A 176 2.48 15.70 10.99
CA THR A 176 2.12 14.29 11.20
C THR A 176 0.65 14.07 10.96
N MET A 177 0.27 12.81 10.75
CA MET A 177 -1.12 12.36 10.65
C MET A 177 -1.74 12.06 12.03
N LEU A 178 -0.98 12.19 13.12
CA LEU A 178 -1.47 12.06 14.49
C LEU A 178 -2.42 13.22 14.86
N ASN A 179 -3.23 12.99 15.89
CA ASN A 179 -4.00 14.05 16.52
C ASN A 179 -3.12 14.86 17.49
N ASP A 180 -3.49 16.10 17.74
CA ASP A 180 -2.86 16.90 18.79
C ASP A 180 -3.02 16.21 20.14
N GLY A 181 -1.97 16.26 20.96
CA GLY A 181 -1.92 15.69 22.29
C GLY A 181 -2.55 16.61 23.36
N PRO A 182 -2.51 16.19 24.64
CA PRO A 182 -3.07 16.96 25.74
C PRO A 182 -2.32 18.27 26.03
N GLU A 183 -1.01 18.32 25.71
CA GLU A 183 -0.18 19.51 25.89
C GLU A 183 0.35 20.05 24.54
N ALA A 184 0.71 21.30 24.51
CA ALA A 184 1.26 21.92 23.30
C ALA A 184 2.55 21.22 22.87
N GLY A 185 2.64 20.85 21.59
CA GLY A 185 3.77 20.11 21.02
C GLY A 185 3.75 18.60 21.29
N GLU A 186 2.71 18.10 21.92
CA GLU A 186 2.43 16.67 22.02
C GLU A 186 1.48 16.22 20.91
N TYR A 187 1.64 14.96 20.49
CA TYR A 187 0.77 14.26 19.55
C TYR A 187 0.30 12.95 20.18
N GLN A 188 -0.88 12.46 19.77
CA GLN A 188 -1.45 11.27 20.37
C GLN A 188 -2.09 10.32 19.38
N ALA A 189 -2.03 9.02 19.74
CA ALA A 189 -2.73 7.94 19.07
C ALA A 189 -3.51 7.09 20.08
N PRO A 190 -4.64 6.48 19.69
CA PRO A 190 -5.41 5.61 20.59
C PRO A 190 -4.69 4.30 20.95
N ASN A 191 -3.73 3.87 20.15
CA ASN A 191 -2.94 2.66 20.33
C ASN A 191 -1.68 2.70 19.45
N TYR A 192 -0.82 1.67 19.59
CA TYR A 192 0.41 1.56 18.80
C TYR A 192 0.15 1.39 17.29
N ASP A 193 -0.88 0.66 16.88
CA ASP A 193 -1.18 0.45 15.46
C ASP A 193 -1.51 1.77 14.74
N ARG A 194 -2.25 2.67 15.42
CA ARG A 194 -2.51 4.02 14.89
C ARG A 194 -1.29 4.93 14.93
N LEU A 195 -0.41 4.73 15.89
CA LEU A 195 0.86 5.44 15.96
C LEU A 195 1.73 5.10 14.73
N VAL A 196 1.96 3.82 14.48
CA VAL A 196 2.78 3.33 13.36
C VAL A 196 2.23 3.78 12.01
N ASP A 197 0.91 3.84 11.88
CA ASP A 197 0.20 4.28 10.66
C ASP A 197 0.14 5.83 10.51
N SER A 198 1.02 6.57 11.18
CA SER A 198 1.00 8.03 11.20
C SER A 198 2.43 8.60 11.13
N PRO A 199 3.07 8.57 9.95
CA PRO A 199 4.43 9.04 9.80
C PRO A 199 4.58 10.51 10.16
N VAL A 200 5.83 10.92 10.32
CA VAL A 200 6.23 12.29 10.65
C VAL A 200 7.18 12.81 9.60
N GLU A 201 6.96 14.03 9.17
CA GLU A 201 7.95 14.85 8.47
C GLU A 201 8.33 16.03 9.35
N ALA A 202 9.63 16.26 9.54
CA ALA A 202 10.17 17.39 10.27
C ALA A 202 11.35 18.01 9.52
N GLY A 203 11.34 19.32 9.32
CA GLY A 203 12.38 20.01 8.55
C GLY A 203 11.90 21.36 8.02
N GLU A 204 12.55 21.80 6.96
CA GLU A 204 12.20 23.00 6.21
C GLU A 204 11.42 22.64 4.95
N PHE A 205 10.17 22.25 5.09
CA PHE A 205 9.29 21.88 3.98
C PHE A 205 8.30 23.00 3.64
N ARG A 206 7.73 22.94 2.43
CA ARG A 206 6.60 23.79 2.01
C ARG A 206 5.29 23.08 2.40
N GLN A 207 4.31 23.87 2.83
CA GLN A 207 2.98 23.35 3.18
C GLN A 207 1.90 24.19 2.52
N PHE A 208 0.91 23.51 1.95
CA PHE A 208 -0.28 24.11 1.37
C PHE A 208 -1.50 23.37 1.89
N ASP A 209 -2.58 24.08 2.16
CA ASP A 209 -3.84 23.48 2.59
C ASP A 209 -4.96 23.88 1.61
N TYR A 210 -5.91 23.00 1.36
CA TYR A 210 -7.16 23.34 0.70
C TYR A 210 -8.33 22.63 1.36
N ASP A 211 -9.50 23.28 1.33
CA ASP A 211 -10.73 22.69 1.87
C ASP A 211 -11.64 22.20 0.74
N GLN A 212 -12.22 21.02 0.92
CA GLN A 212 -13.19 20.43 0.01
C GLN A 212 -14.23 19.63 0.79
N LYS A 213 -15.51 19.95 0.63
CA LYS A 213 -16.63 19.29 1.31
C LYS A 213 -16.51 19.24 2.85
N GLY A 214 -15.98 20.30 3.46
CA GLY A 214 -15.82 20.41 4.91
C GLY A 214 -14.64 19.59 5.47
N THR A 215 -13.73 19.17 4.63
CA THR A 215 -12.51 18.44 4.97
C THR A 215 -11.30 19.22 4.50
N THR A 216 -10.29 19.30 5.34
CA THR A 216 -9.00 19.93 5.00
C THR A 216 -8.05 18.88 4.41
N TYR A 217 -7.49 19.22 3.26
CA TYR A 217 -6.39 18.48 2.64
C TYR A 217 -5.11 19.27 2.78
N ARG A 218 -4.13 18.66 3.42
CA ARG A 218 -2.80 19.22 3.60
C ARG A 218 -1.84 18.62 2.61
N ILE A 219 -1.03 19.46 1.99
CA ILE A 219 0.03 19.07 1.06
C ILE A 219 1.34 19.52 1.68
N VAL A 220 2.25 18.60 1.88
CA VAL A 220 3.62 18.84 2.34
C VAL A 220 4.55 18.46 1.22
N VAL A 221 5.50 19.33 0.91
CA VAL A 221 6.49 19.11 -0.15
C VAL A 221 7.87 19.33 0.45
N ASP A 222 8.64 18.26 0.54
CA ASP A 222 10.06 18.28 0.84
C ASP A 222 10.88 18.02 -0.43
N GLY A 223 11.94 18.75 -0.63
CA GLY A 223 12.72 18.74 -1.87
C GLY A 223 12.15 19.71 -2.90
N ASP A 224 12.47 19.54 -4.12
CA ASP A 224 12.45 20.42 -5.28
C ASP A 224 11.92 21.85 -5.10
N GLU A 225 12.73 22.79 -5.50
CA GLU A 225 12.54 24.22 -5.28
C GLU A 225 11.74 24.91 -6.38
N GLY A 226 10.70 24.25 -6.92
CA GLY A 226 9.66 25.07 -7.45
C GLY A 226 9.72 25.48 -8.91
N ARG A 227 9.80 24.53 -9.82
CA ARG A 227 9.37 24.76 -11.21
C ARG A 227 7.86 24.66 -11.37
N ASP A 228 7.19 23.87 -10.52
CA ASP A 228 5.76 23.67 -10.62
C ASP A 228 4.99 24.63 -9.72
N SER A 229 3.95 25.22 -10.30
CA SER A 229 3.03 26.07 -9.55
C SER A 229 2.32 25.22 -8.50
N PRO A 230 2.38 25.59 -7.21
CA PRO A 230 1.58 24.93 -6.15
C PRO A 230 0.10 24.83 -6.52
N ASP A 231 -0.41 25.78 -7.30
CA ASP A 231 -1.79 25.80 -7.75
C ASP A 231 -2.11 24.62 -8.70
N GLN A 232 -1.18 24.22 -9.57
CA GLN A 232 -1.38 23.06 -10.46
C GLN A 232 -1.45 21.77 -9.68
N LEU A 233 -0.54 21.56 -8.73
CA LEU A 233 -0.56 20.41 -7.82
C LEU A 233 -1.87 20.38 -7.00
N ILE A 234 -2.28 21.51 -6.44
CA ILE A 234 -3.55 21.63 -5.72
C ILE A 234 -4.74 21.30 -6.63
N GLN A 235 -4.79 21.78 -7.86
CA GLN A 235 -5.89 21.50 -8.79
C GLN A 235 -5.94 20.03 -9.20
N MET A 236 -4.79 19.40 -9.44
CA MET A 236 -4.69 17.97 -9.71
C MET A 236 -5.27 17.16 -8.54
N LEU A 237 -4.79 17.39 -7.32
CA LEU A 237 -5.25 16.70 -6.12
C LEU A 237 -6.74 16.95 -5.81
N LYS A 238 -7.25 18.17 -6.05
CA LYS A 238 -8.68 18.48 -5.92
C LYS A 238 -9.54 17.63 -6.84
N LYS A 239 -9.11 17.41 -8.09
CA LYS A 239 -9.82 16.57 -9.04
C LYS A 239 -9.81 15.10 -8.61
N ILE A 240 -8.66 14.58 -8.20
CA ILE A 240 -8.49 13.20 -7.70
C ILE A 240 -9.39 12.98 -6.49
N THR A 241 -9.23 13.80 -5.44
CA THR A 241 -9.94 13.63 -4.18
C THR A 241 -11.45 13.81 -4.31
N ALA A 242 -11.91 14.78 -5.13
CA ALA A 242 -13.33 14.95 -5.41
C ALA A 242 -13.92 13.72 -6.11
N THR A 243 -13.21 13.18 -7.09
CA THR A 243 -13.70 12.05 -7.89
C THR A 243 -13.76 10.78 -7.05
N ALA A 244 -12.71 10.46 -6.32
CA ALA A 244 -12.66 9.26 -5.48
C ALA A 244 -13.66 9.32 -4.31
N THR A 245 -13.79 10.46 -3.62
CA THR A 245 -14.81 10.63 -2.55
C THR A 245 -16.25 10.58 -3.09
N ASN A 246 -16.50 11.08 -4.29
CA ASN A 246 -17.80 10.94 -4.95
C ASN A 246 -18.08 9.48 -5.34
N LEU A 247 -17.09 8.77 -5.85
CA LEU A 247 -17.19 7.36 -6.21
C LEU A 247 -17.56 6.53 -4.98
N MET A 248 -16.85 6.71 -3.88
CA MET A 248 -17.07 5.96 -2.63
C MET A 248 -18.27 6.48 -1.82
N GLN A 249 -18.78 7.68 -2.11
CA GLN A 249 -19.83 8.37 -1.34
C GLN A 249 -19.48 8.46 0.15
N ASP A 250 -18.20 8.65 0.46
CA ASP A 250 -17.67 8.61 1.81
C ASP A 250 -16.46 9.54 1.97
N VAL A 251 -16.36 10.19 3.14
CA VAL A 251 -15.22 11.02 3.54
C VAL A 251 -14.91 10.68 5.01
N PRO A 252 -14.15 9.62 5.28
CA PRO A 252 -13.98 9.07 6.63
C PRO A 252 -12.90 9.77 7.46
N PHE A 253 -12.58 11.03 7.18
CA PHE A 253 -11.55 11.82 7.86
C PHE A 253 -11.95 13.30 7.93
N LYS A 254 -11.33 14.03 8.85
CA LYS A 254 -11.44 15.50 8.94
C LYS A 254 -10.28 16.21 8.24
N ARG A 255 -9.10 15.60 8.26
CA ARG A 255 -7.90 16.06 7.58
C ARG A 255 -7.24 14.86 6.89
N TYR A 256 -6.77 15.07 5.66
CA TYR A 256 -5.92 14.15 4.92
C TYR A 256 -4.62 14.84 4.55
N THR A 257 -3.48 14.17 4.70
CA THR A 257 -2.17 14.76 4.43
C THR A 257 -1.47 14.00 3.31
N PHE A 258 -1.12 14.72 2.24
CA PHE A 258 -0.19 14.26 1.22
C PHE A 258 1.21 14.74 1.60
N MET A 259 2.18 13.84 1.67
CA MET A 259 3.60 14.13 1.86
C MET A 259 4.34 13.74 0.59
N PHE A 260 4.93 14.71 -0.10
CA PHE A 260 5.70 14.49 -1.32
C PHE A 260 7.17 14.73 -1.06
N PHE A 261 7.98 13.77 -1.54
CA PHE A 261 9.43 13.78 -1.46
C PHE A 261 10.00 13.65 -2.86
N PHE A 262 10.97 14.49 -3.21
CA PHE A 262 11.58 14.51 -4.54
C PHE A 262 13.09 14.22 -4.47
N PRO A 263 13.49 12.96 -4.15
CA PRO A 263 14.88 12.56 -4.13
C PRO A 263 15.47 12.54 -5.55
N MET A 264 16.77 12.33 -5.66
CA MET A 264 17.43 12.21 -6.97
C MET A 264 17.00 10.96 -7.73
N THR A 265 16.66 9.90 -7.04
CA THR A 265 16.23 8.61 -7.62
C THR A 265 15.20 7.94 -6.73
N GLY A 266 14.38 7.09 -7.33
CA GLY A 266 13.38 6.30 -6.63
C GLY A 266 11.95 6.74 -6.92
N ARG A 267 11.02 5.79 -6.77
CA ARG A 267 9.58 5.97 -6.89
C ARG A 267 8.91 5.02 -5.93
N GLY A 268 7.90 5.50 -5.21
CA GLY A 268 7.08 4.67 -4.34
C GLY A 268 6.07 5.49 -3.57
N GLY A 269 5.01 4.85 -3.14
CA GLY A 269 4.01 5.40 -2.25
C GLY A 269 3.86 4.52 -1.02
N MET A 270 3.37 5.12 0.04
CA MET A 270 2.99 4.43 1.27
C MET A 270 1.70 5.02 1.78
N GLU A 271 0.70 4.19 1.74
CA GLU A 271 -0.65 4.54 2.17
C GLU A 271 -0.79 4.55 3.68
N HIS A 272 -1.55 5.52 4.19
CA HIS A 272 -1.90 5.67 5.60
C HIS A 272 -3.38 5.95 5.76
N ARG A 273 -3.92 5.72 6.96
CA ARG A 273 -5.35 5.86 7.23
C ARG A 273 -5.91 7.26 6.94
N ASN A 274 -5.11 8.30 7.14
CA ASN A 274 -5.52 9.70 6.93
C ASN A 274 -4.46 10.49 6.13
N GLY A 275 -3.73 9.84 5.26
CA GLY A 275 -2.72 10.48 4.42
C GLY A 275 -1.93 9.47 3.62
N THR A 276 -0.93 9.97 2.93
CA THR A 276 0.04 9.19 2.17
C THR A 276 1.39 9.88 2.13
N ALA A 277 2.46 9.10 2.05
CA ALA A 277 3.81 9.56 1.74
C ALA A 277 4.19 9.06 0.34
N ILE A 278 4.56 9.95 -0.55
CA ILE A 278 4.89 9.67 -1.95
C ILE A 278 6.29 10.17 -2.25
N SER A 279 7.13 9.29 -2.78
CA SER A 279 8.46 9.60 -3.27
C SER A 279 8.51 9.36 -4.78
N ILE A 280 9.01 10.34 -5.53
CA ILE A 280 9.26 10.25 -6.97
C ILE A 280 10.49 11.06 -7.31
N SER A 281 11.30 10.60 -8.27
CA SER A 281 12.53 11.32 -8.60
C SER A 281 12.25 12.75 -9.09
N ALA A 282 13.09 13.69 -8.66
CA ALA A 282 12.97 15.09 -9.08
C ALA A 282 12.98 15.25 -10.60
N SER A 283 13.73 14.40 -11.33
CA SER A 283 13.76 14.41 -12.79
C SER A 283 12.40 14.09 -13.41
N GLU A 284 11.67 13.08 -12.88
CA GLU A 284 10.33 12.72 -13.38
C GLU A 284 9.32 13.84 -13.13
N VAL A 285 9.38 14.51 -11.97
CA VAL A 285 8.51 15.67 -11.67
C VAL A 285 8.82 16.85 -12.58
N HIS A 286 10.11 17.05 -12.93
CA HIS A 286 10.51 18.10 -13.87
C HIS A 286 10.03 17.85 -15.31
N GLU A 287 9.75 16.62 -15.69
CA GLU A 287 9.14 16.26 -16.97
C GLU A 287 7.66 16.64 -17.02
N GLY A 288 6.96 16.61 -15.89
CA GLY A 288 5.56 17.05 -15.75
C GLY A 288 4.87 16.49 -14.52
N LEU A 289 3.83 17.18 -14.06
CA LEU A 289 2.99 16.76 -12.93
C LEU A 289 2.18 15.50 -13.25
N GLU A 290 1.98 15.18 -14.52
CA GLU A 290 1.33 13.93 -14.95
C GLU A 290 2.00 12.68 -14.39
N ASN A 291 3.30 12.74 -14.10
CA ASN A 291 4.02 11.65 -13.45
C ASN A 291 3.65 11.45 -11.96
N LEU A 292 2.95 12.43 -11.36
CA LEU A 292 2.40 12.32 -10.00
C LEU A 292 0.93 11.86 -9.98
N GLU A 293 0.22 11.93 -11.10
CA GLU A 293 -1.24 11.72 -11.15
C GLU A 293 -1.62 10.30 -10.73
N ASP A 294 -0.99 9.29 -11.35
CA ASP A 294 -1.29 7.88 -11.13
C ASP A 294 -1.00 7.45 -9.69
N ILE A 295 0.21 7.72 -9.20
CA ILE A 295 0.59 7.36 -7.84
C ILE A 295 -0.24 8.13 -6.80
N SER A 296 -0.56 9.41 -7.04
CA SER A 296 -1.43 10.18 -6.13
C SER A 296 -2.85 9.65 -6.08
N ALA A 297 -3.39 9.18 -7.20
CA ALA A 297 -4.72 8.58 -7.25
C ALA A 297 -4.73 7.20 -6.59
N HIS A 298 -3.70 6.38 -6.81
CA HIS A 298 -3.51 5.06 -6.20
C HIS A 298 -3.45 5.17 -4.68
N GLU A 299 -2.51 5.96 -4.17
CA GLU A 299 -2.32 6.14 -2.73
C GLU A 299 -3.53 6.77 -2.05
N PHE A 300 -4.23 7.68 -2.73
CA PHE A 300 -5.47 8.24 -2.18
C PHE A 300 -6.60 7.22 -2.13
N TYR A 301 -6.70 6.30 -3.11
CA TYR A 301 -7.75 5.28 -3.10
C TYR A 301 -7.55 4.24 -2.01
N HIS A 302 -6.31 3.98 -1.59
CA HIS A 302 -5.98 3.17 -0.43
C HIS A 302 -6.63 3.66 0.88
N LEU A 303 -7.08 4.90 0.93
CA LEU A 303 -7.91 5.41 2.03
C LEU A 303 -9.06 4.45 2.38
N TRP A 304 -9.64 3.81 1.36
CA TRP A 304 -10.65 2.77 1.52
C TRP A 304 -10.05 1.37 1.36
N ASN A 305 -9.50 1.05 0.23
CA ASN A 305 -8.89 -0.24 -0.12
C ASN A 305 -7.35 -0.08 -0.02
N VAL A 306 -6.75 -0.40 1.05
CA VAL A 306 -6.70 -1.43 2.03
C VAL A 306 -6.79 -0.90 3.48
N LYS A 307 -6.79 0.43 3.69
CA LYS A 307 -6.72 0.99 5.06
C LYS A 307 -8.02 0.83 5.86
N ARG A 308 -9.14 0.57 5.19
CA ARG A 308 -10.46 0.40 5.81
C ARG A 308 -11.19 -0.84 5.34
N ILE A 309 -11.31 -1.06 4.04
CA ILE A 309 -11.74 -2.30 3.42
C ILE A 309 -10.50 -3.20 3.39
N ARG A 310 -10.41 -4.14 4.33
CA ARG A 310 -9.17 -4.85 4.61
C ARG A 310 -9.40 -6.36 4.66
N PRO A 311 -8.55 -7.17 4.01
CA PRO A 311 -8.62 -8.61 4.09
C PRO A 311 -8.37 -9.12 5.51
N GLN A 312 -9.04 -10.19 5.90
CA GLN A 312 -8.88 -10.81 7.22
C GLN A 312 -7.45 -11.32 7.44
N GLY A 313 -6.78 -11.79 6.39
CA GLY A 313 -5.39 -12.27 6.48
C GLY A 313 -4.40 -11.21 6.97
N LEU A 314 -4.71 -9.92 6.84
CA LEU A 314 -3.87 -8.83 7.31
C LEU A 314 -4.14 -8.40 8.76
N GLU A 315 -5.03 -9.09 9.49
CA GLU A 315 -5.41 -8.74 10.86
C GLU A 315 -5.54 -9.96 11.78
N PRO A 316 -5.19 -9.85 13.06
CA PRO A 316 -4.48 -8.71 13.67
C PRO A 316 -3.05 -8.59 13.14
N ILE A 317 -2.50 -7.36 13.12
CA ILE A 317 -1.13 -7.15 12.65
C ILE A 317 -0.14 -7.88 13.56
N ASP A 318 0.68 -8.77 12.98
CA ASP A 318 1.83 -9.39 13.64
C ASP A 318 3.10 -8.65 13.23
N TYR A 319 3.63 -7.81 14.11
CA TYR A 319 4.80 -6.99 13.81
C TYR A 319 6.12 -7.77 13.77
N ILE A 320 6.12 -9.06 14.12
CA ILE A 320 7.33 -9.89 14.16
C ILE A 320 7.38 -10.87 13.00
N HIS A 321 6.33 -11.65 12.79
CA HIS A 321 6.32 -12.67 11.74
C HIS A 321 5.68 -12.17 10.45
N GLY A 322 4.98 -11.01 10.52
CA GLY A 322 4.22 -10.46 9.42
C GLY A 322 2.89 -11.16 9.18
N ASN A 323 2.09 -10.59 8.28
CA ASN A 323 0.82 -11.15 7.87
C ASN A 323 0.90 -11.56 6.40
N ASN A 324 0.34 -12.70 6.07
CA ASN A 324 0.24 -13.21 4.71
C ASN A 324 -1.22 -13.19 4.25
N THR A 325 -1.47 -12.76 3.03
CA THR A 325 -2.80 -12.78 2.41
C THR A 325 -2.71 -13.13 0.93
N SER A 326 -3.72 -13.81 0.41
CA SER A 326 -3.94 -14.03 -1.02
C SER A 326 -4.51 -12.81 -1.75
N ASP A 327 -5.05 -11.83 -0.99
CA ASP A 327 -5.91 -10.76 -1.52
C ASP A 327 -5.15 -9.51 -1.98
N LEU A 328 -3.82 -9.58 -2.19
CA LEU A 328 -3.08 -8.41 -2.70
C LEU A 328 -3.51 -8.01 -4.10
N TRP A 329 -3.98 -8.95 -4.92
CA TRP A 329 -4.57 -8.64 -6.22
C TRP A 329 -5.76 -7.67 -6.10
N PHE A 330 -6.56 -7.82 -5.03
CA PHE A 330 -7.69 -6.95 -4.75
C PHE A 330 -7.23 -5.66 -4.04
N SER A 331 -6.35 -5.79 -3.05
CA SER A 331 -5.87 -4.66 -2.25
C SER A 331 -5.05 -3.67 -3.08
N GLU A 332 -4.21 -4.16 -3.98
CA GLU A 332 -3.28 -3.37 -4.79
C GLU A 332 -3.75 -3.25 -6.25
N GLY A 333 -4.06 -4.39 -6.89
CA GLY A 333 -4.43 -4.39 -8.29
C GLY A 333 -5.75 -3.68 -8.57
N VAL A 334 -6.79 -3.93 -7.77
CA VAL A 334 -8.06 -3.19 -7.90
C VAL A 334 -7.87 -1.72 -7.52
N THR A 335 -6.96 -1.39 -6.61
CA THR A 335 -6.60 0.01 -6.32
C THR A 335 -5.94 0.68 -7.53
N SER A 336 -5.03 0.00 -8.24
CA SER A 336 -4.44 0.49 -9.51
C SER A 336 -5.53 0.74 -10.57
N MET A 337 -6.46 -0.19 -10.74
CA MET A 337 -7.62 0.01 -11.62
C MET A 337 -8.42 1.26 -11.25
N TYR A 338 -8.66 1.47 -9.94
CA TYR A 338 -9.40 2.65 -9.50
C TYR A 338 -8.60 3.94 -9.64
N ALA A 339 -7.28 3.90 -9.52
CA ALA A 339 -6.44 5.06 -9.84
C ALA A 339 -6.71 5.54 -11.26
N GLU A 340 -6.61 4.66 -12.25
CA GLU A 340 -6.87 4.97 -13.66
C GLU A 340 -8.32 5.44 -13.91
N LEU A 341 -9.30 4.79 -13.29
CA LEU A 341 -10.69 5.22 -13.39
C LEU A 341 -10.96 6.59 -12.74
N VAL A 342 -10.26 6.91 -11.65
CA VAL A 342 -10.34 8.23 -11.01
C VAL A 342 -9.72 9.28 -11.92
N LEU A 343 -8.57 9.02 -12.52
CA LEU A 343 -7.94 9.93 -13.48
C LEU A 343 -8.83 10.18 -14.70
N LEU A 344 -9.41 9.13 -15.28
CA LEU A 344 -10.35 9.24 -16.39
C LEU A 344 -11.61 10.03 -16.03
N ARG A 345 -12.25 9.68 -14.90
CA ARG A 345 -13.52 10.28 -14.47
C ARG A 345 -13.34 11.71 -13.95
N SER A 346 -12.15 12.09 -13.53
CA SER A 346 -11.78 13.47 -13.15
C SER A 346 -11.41 14.35 -14.34
N GLY A 347 -11.20 13.75 -15.52
CA GLY A 347 -10.75 14.43 -16.74
C GLY A 347 -9.27 14.85 -16.69
N LEU A 348 -8.45 14.19 -15.89
CA LEU A 348 -6.99 14.31 -15.94
C LEU A 348 -6.44 13.56 -17.15
N ILE A 349 -6.97 12.36 -17.41
CA ILE A 349 -6.71 11.64 -18.65
C ILE A 349 -7.96 11.51 -19.51
N HIS A 350 -7.79 11.26 -20.80
CA HIS A 350 -8.89 11.03 -21.73
C HIS A 350 -9.00 9.55 -22.13
N THR A 351 -10.15 9.15 -22.70
CA THR A 351 -10.48 7.75 -23.05
C THR A 351 -9.39 7.05 -23.87
N LYS A 352 -8.69 7.76 -24.77
CA LYS A 352 -7.63 7.15 -25.58
C LYS A 352 -6.41 6.77 -24.72
N GLN A 353 -6.04 7.59 -23.74
CA GLN A 353 -4.96 7.27 -22.80
C GLN A 353 -5.35 6.09 -21.92
N PHE A 354 -6.57 6.07 -21.41
CA PHE A 354 -7.11 4.95 -20.65
C PHE A 354 -7.08 3.62 -21.43
N TYR A 355 -7.49 3.62 -22.70
CA TYR A 355 -7.40 2.41 -23.53
C TYR A 355 -5.95 2.01 -23.83
N ALA A 356 -5.07 2.99 -23.98
CA ALA A 356 -3.64 2.71 -24.16
C ALA A 356 -3.02 2.08 -22.91
N HIS A 357 -3.36 2.60 -21.72
CA HIS A 357 -2.94 2.01 -20.45
C HIS A 357 -3.47 0.57 -20.30
N LEU A 358 -4.76 0.33 -20.48
CA LEU A 358 -5.34 -1.01 -20.43
C LEU A 358 -4.66 -1.98 -21.42
N ALA A 359 -4.35 -1.51 -22.63
CA ALA A 359 -3.62 -2.31 -23.61
C ALA A 359 -2.18 -2.59 -23.16
N GLN A 360 -1.52 -1.64 -22.52
CA GLN A 360 -0.18 -1.81 -21.94
C GLN A 360 -0.20 -2.88 -20.86
N GLU A 361 -1.16 -2.83 -19.93
CA GLU A 361 -1.28 -3.82 -18.84
C GLU A 361 -1.54 -5.23 -19.38
N ILE A 362 -2.39 -5.36 -20.41
CA ILE A 362 -2.61 -6.64 -21.11
C ILE A 362 -1.31 -7.14 -21.77
N ASN A 363 -0.55 -6.27 -22.44
CA ASN A 363 0.71 -6.64 -23.07
C ASN A 363 1.76 -7.03 -22.03
N THR A 364 1.81 -6.33 -20.89
CA THR A 364 2.70 -6.62 -19.77
C THR A 364 2.45 -8.03 -19.24
N LEU A 365 1.21 -8.39 -18.90
CA LEU A 365 0.90 -9.73 -18.42
C LEU A 365 1.19 -10.79 -19.47
N ARG A 366 0.80 -10.55 -20.74
CA ARG A 366 1.02 -11.51 -21.84
C ARG A 366 2.49 -11.74 -22.17
N SER A 367 3.36 -10.77 -21.91
CA SER A 367 4.81 -10.93 -22.09
C SER A 367 5.48 -11.79 -21.02
N ARG A 368 4.78 -12.15 -19.95
CA ARG A 368 5.33 -12.92 -18.83
C ARG A 368 4.98 -14.42 -18.97
N PRO A 369 5.94 -15.30 -19.22
CA PRO A 369 5.70 -16.76 -19.24
C PRO A 369 5.13 -17.29 -17.92
N ALA A 370 5.50 -16.70 -16.80
CA ALA A 370 5.02 -17.06 -15.46
C ALA A 370 3.50 -17.04 -15.34
N ARG A 371 2.77 -16.26 -16.17
CA ARG A 371 1.31 -16.21 -16.16
C ARG A 371 0.62 -17.56 -16.36
N HIS A 372 1.36 -18.56 -16.92
CA HIS A 372 0.82 -19.91 -17.15
C HIS A 372 0.94 -20.85 -15.98
N PHE A 373 1.63 -20.47 -14.91
CA PHE A 373 1.80 -21.32 -13.72
C PHE A 373 1.64 -20.57 -12.39
N GLU A 374 1.70 -19.25 -12.37
CA GLU A 374 1.48 -18.45 -11.17
C GLU A 374 0.13 -17.74 -11.22
N SER A 375 -0.68 -17.90 -10.18
CA SER A 375 -1.96 -17.23 -10.03
C SER A 375 -1.83 -15.84 -9.40
N ALA A 376 -2.91 -15.04 -9.41
CA ALA A 376 -2.92 -13.74 -8.72
C ALA A 376 -2.83 -13.91 -7.19
N GLU A 377 -3.45 -14.96 -6.68
CA GLU A 377 -3.42 -15.36 -5.28
C GLU A 377 -2.02 -15.76 -4.81
N GLU A 378 -1.34 -16.63 -5.59
CA GLU A 378 0.02 -17.07 -5.30
C GLU A 378 0.99 -15.89 -5.31
N SER A 379 0.93 -15.04 -6.34
CA SER A 379 1.74 -13.81 -6.40
C SER A 379 1.54 -12.91 -5.16
N GLY A 380 0.31 -12.82 -4.64
CA GLY A 380 0.01 -12.11 -3.40
C GLY A 380 0.62 -12.79 -2.16
N ARG A 381 0.46 -14.11 -2.03
CA ARG A 381 1.03 -14.90 -0.92
C ARG A 381 2.55 -14.88 -0.91
N GLU A 382 3.17 -14.88 -2.09
CA GLU A 382 4.62 -14.90 -2.25
C GLU A 382 5.25 -13.51 -2.25
N ALA A 383 4.49 -12.43 -2.07
CA ALA A 383 4.99 -11.06 -1.99
C ALA A 383 6.17 -10.87 -1.00
N TRP A 384 6.27 -11.74 0.01
CA TRP A 384 7.37 -11.80 0.97
C TRP A 384 8.67 -12.35 0.37
N LEU A 385 8.54 -13.32 -0.55
CA LEU A 385 9.63 -14.01 -1.22
C LEU A 385 10.04 -13.25 -2.48
N GLU A 386 9.05 -12.75 -3.20
CA GLU A 386 9.18 -11.94 -4.40
C GLU A 386 9.51 -10.50 -4.00
N LYS A 387 10.78 -10.23 -3.82
CA LYS A 387 11.24 -8.85 -3.69
C LYS A 387 10.97 -8.11 -4.99
N TYR A 388 10.63 -6.84 -4.93
CA TYR A 388 10.41 -5.99 -6.12
C TYR A 388 11.41 -6.20 -7.29
N PRO A 389 12.69 -6.54 -7.06
CA PRO A 389 13.60 -6.90 -8.14
C PRO A 389 13.24 -8.18 -8.90
N ASP A 390 12.50 -9.10 -8.31
CA ASP A 390 12.13 -10.35 -8.97
C ASP A 390 11.02 -10.18 -10.01
N TYR A 391 10.31 -9.05 -9.99
CA TYR A 391 9.46 -8.65 -11.12
C TYR A 391 10.24 -8.43 -12.43
N PHE A 392 11.56 -8.34 -12.38
CA PHE A 392 12.41 -8.37 -13.57
C PHE A 392 12.61 -9.77 -14.15
N ARG A 393 12.04 -10.81 -13.54
CA ARG A 393 12.07 -12.22 -14.03
C ARG A 393 10.71 -12.65 -14.55
N PRO A 394 10.37 -12.28 -15.79
CA PRO A 394 9.07 -12.60 -16.38
C PRO A 394 8.79 -14.10 -16.53
N GLU A 395 9.85 -14.94 -16.53
CA GLU A 395 9.76 -16.39 -16.58
C GLU A 395 9.32 -16.99 -15.25
N ARG A 396 9.52 -16.25 -14.15
CA ARG A 396 9.35 -16.78 -12.80
C ARG A 396 8.12 -16.24 -12.09
N SER A 397 7.82 -14.96 -12.26
CA SER A 397 6.74 -14.32 -11.51
C SER A 397 5.86 -13.41 -12.35
N ILE A 398 4.62 -13.23 -11.89
CA ILE A 398 3.71 -12.17 -12.33
C ILE A 398 3.59 -11.12 -11.22
N SER A 399 3.00 -9.97 -11.55
CA SER A 399 2.66 -8.96 -10.56
C SER A 399 1.20 -9.05 -10.15
N TYR A 400 0.92 -9.16 -8.86
CA TYR A 400 -0.44 -9.05 -8.33
C TYR A 400 -1.05 -7.66 -8.56
N TYR A 401 -0.23 -6.61 -8.73
CA TYR A 401 -0.68 -5.30 -9.23
C TYR A 401 -1.25 -5.41 -10.64
N ASN A 402 -0.44 -5.86 -11.59
CA ASN A 402 -0.80 -5.94 -13.01
C ASN A 402 -1.96 -6.92 -13.27
N LYS A 403 -1.85 -8.19 -12.80
CA LYS A 403 -2.93 -9.16 -12.99
C LYS A 403 -4.19 -8.76 -12.22
N GLY A 404 -4.04 -8.21 -11.01
CA GLY A 404 -5.16 -7.75 -10.20
C GLY A 404 -5.89 -6.54 -10.77
N GLU A 405 -5.18 -5.59 -11.37
CA GLU A 405 -5.77 -4.48 -12.11
C GLU A 405 -6.64 -4.98 -13.27
N LEU A 406 -6.09 -5.89 -14.07
CA LEU A 406 -6.82 -6.52 -15.17
C LEU A 406 -8.05 -7.28 -14.69
N LEU A 407 -7.94 -8.08 -13.61
CA LEU A 407 -9.06 -8.77 -12.98
C LEU A 407 -10.16 -7.78 -12.53
N GLY A 408 -9.77 -6.64 -11.96
CA GLY A 408 -10.70 -5.58 -11.58
C GLY A 408 -11.51 -5.05 -12.77
N TYR A 409 -10.86 -4.78 -13.91
CA TYR A 409 -11.57 -4.36 -15.13
C TYR A 409 -12.53 -5.43 -15.65
N LEU A 410 -12.07 -6.70 -15.70
CA LEU A 410 -12.93 -7.78 -16.18
C LEU A 410 -14.13 -7.99 -15.27
N LEU A 411 -13.91 -7.91 -13.96
CA LEU A 411 -14.95 -8.05 -12.95
C LEU A 411 -15.99 -6.92 -13.03
N ASP A 412 -15.57 -5.65 -13.19
CA ASP A 412 -16.52 -4.53 -13.36
C ASP A 412 -17.36 -4.69 -14.63
N LEU A 413 -16.73 -5.09 -15.74
CA LEU A 413 -17.46 -5.33 -17.01
C LEU A 413 -18.45 -6.49 -16.90
N GLU A 414 -18.09 -7.58 -16.21
CA GLU A 414 -18.99 -8.72 -15.99
C GLU A 414 -20.16 -8.35 -15.07
N ILE A 415 -19.92 -7.65 -13.95
CA ILE A 415 -20.98 -7.19 -13.07
C ILE A 415 -21.97 -6.30 -13.84
N ARG A 416 -21.47 -5.40 -14.68
CA ARG A 416 -22.31 -4.54 -15.53
C ARG A 416 -23.10 -5.35 -16.53
N HIS A 417 -22.49 -6.31 -17.21
CA HIS A 417 -23.15 -7.17 -18.18
C HIS A 417 -24.24 -8.02 -17.52
N SER A 418 -23.89 -8.76 -16.46
CA SER A 418 -24.79 -9.69 -15.76
C SER A 418 -25.92 -8.98 -15.01
N SER A 419 -25.77 -7.69 -14.69
CA SER A 419 -26.79 -6.89 -14.02
C SER A 419 -27.58 -5.97 -14.98
N ASP A 420 -27.39 -6.06 -16.29
CA ASP A 420 -27.94 -5.10 -17.28
C ASP A 420 -27.53 -3.64 -16.95
N ASN A 421 -26.26 -3.44 -16.55
CA ASN A 421 -25.67 -2.17 -16.14
C ASN A 421 -26.37 -1.50 -14.95
N ARG A 422 -27.06 -2.28 -14.10
CA ARG A 422 -27.70 -1.76 -12.86
C ARG A 422 -26.72 -1.63 -11.71
N TYR A 423 -25.63 -2.41 -11.73
CA TYR A 423 -24.58 -2.42 -10.75
C TYR A 423 -23.20 -2.42 -11.42
N SER A 424 -22.20 -2.11 -10.64
CA SER A 424 -20.79 -2.03 -11.02
C SER A 424 -19.91 -2.45 -9.84
N LEU A 425 -18.61 -2.55 -10.06
CA LEU A 425 -17.64 -2.78 -8.98
C LEU A 425 -17.67 -1.62 -7.97
N ASP A 426 -18.00 -0.38 -8.38
CA ASP A 426 -18.18 0.75 -7.46
C ASP A 426 -19.26 0.44 -6.38
N ASP A 427 -20.29 -0.33 -6.71
CA ASP A 427 -21.35 -0.72 -5.77
C ASP A 427 -20.82 -1.80 -4.78
N LEU A 428 -19.96 -2.71 -5.21
CA LEU A 428 -19.29 -3.67 -4.34
C LEU A 428 -18.40 -2.93 -3.33
N MET A 429 -17.54 -2.02 -3.80
CA MET A 429 -16.65 -1.25 -2.92
C MET A 429 -17.41 -0.46 -1.86
N ARG A 430 -18.51 0.19 -2.23
CA ARG A 430 -19.38 0.88 -1.27
C ARG A 430 -20.01 -0.08 -0.25
N ARG A 431 -20.41 -1.29 -0.67
CA ARG A 431 -20.93 -2.33 0.23
C ARG A 431 -19.85 -2.78 1.22
N LEU A 432 -18.65 -3.12 0.72
CA LEU A 432 -17.54 -3.53 1.59
C LEU A 432 -17.21 -2.45 2.61
N ASN A 433 -17.24 -1.18 2.20
CA ASN A 433 -17.06 -0.06 3.13
C ASN A 433 -18.14 0.00 4.22
N ILE A 434 -19.42 -0.23 3.86
CA ILE A 434 -20.54 -0.17 4.82
C ILE A 434 -20.58 -1.41 5.72
N ASP A 435 -20.44 -2.61 5.14
CA ASP A 435 -20.70 -3.87 5.83
C ASP A 435 -19.49 -4.40 6.60
N PHE A 436 -18.27 -4.01 6.20
CA PHE A 436 -17.03 -4.41 6.86
C PHE A 436 -16.32 -3.21 7.49
N ALA A 437 -15.79 -2.28 6.69
CA ALA A 437 -14.94 -1.20 7.16
C ALA A 437 -15.57 -0.34 8.28
N LYS A 438 -16.81 0.14 8.06
CA LYS A 438 -17.54 0.97 9.05
C LYS A 438 -18.00 0.19 10.28
N ARG A 439 -17.96 -1.14 10.24
CA ARG A 439 -18.29 -2.01 11.37
C ARG A 439 -17.05 -2.60 12.06
N GLY A 440 -15.85 -2.20 11.64
CA GLY A 440 -14.59 -2.73 12.16
C GLY A 440 -14.42 -4.22 11.90
N ARG A 441 -14.91 -4.72 10.76
CA ARG A 441 -14.81 -6.11 10.30
C ARG A 441 -13.88 -6.19 9.10
N PHE A 442 -13.32 -7.36 8.88
CA PHE A 442 -12.43 -7.68 7.78
C PHE A 442 -13.11 -8.67 6.85
N PHE A 443 -12.88 -8.54 5.54
CA PHE A 443 -13.52 -9.40 4.55
C PHE A 443 -12.68 -10.66 4.24
N THR A 444 -13.33 -11.67 3.72
CA THR A 444 -12.74 -12.90 3.17
C THR A 444 -13.10 -13.03 1.69
N ASP A 445 -12.45 -13.94 0.95
CA ASP A 445 -12.80 -14.26 -0.44
C ASP A 445 -14.28 -14.62 -0.59
N SER A 446 -14.81 -15.43 0.33
CA SER A 446 -16.24 -15.77 0.35
C SER A 446 -17.16 -14.58 0.53
N ASP A 447 -16.72 -13.53 1.24
CA ASP A 447 -17.48 -12.28 1.36
C ASP A 447 -17.45 -11.48 0.03
N LEU A 448 -16.33 -11.50 -0.69
CA LEU A 448 -16.22 -10.91 -2.03
C LEU A 448 -17.15 -11.62 -3.02
N GLU A 449 -17.06 -12.94 -3.11
CA GLU A 449 -17.91 -13.77 -3.98
C GLU A 449 -19.40 -13.57 -3.68
N SER A 450 -19.79 -13.61 -2.40
CA SER A 450 -21.15 -13.36 -1.96
C SER A 450 -21.63 -11.96 -2.33
N GLY A 451 -20.79 -10.94 -2.12
CA GLY A 451 -21.08 -9.57 -2.48
C GLY A 451 -21.31 -9.39 -3.98
N ILE A 452 -20.49 -10.01 -4.82
CA ILE A 452 -20.59 -10.01 -6.27
C ILE A 452 -21.86 -10.75 -6.72
N SER A 453 -22.11 -11.96 -6.21
CA SER A 453 -23.30 -12.76 -6.55
C SER A 453 -24.60 -12.03 -6.28
N GLN A 454 -24.67 -11.22 -5.21
CA GLN A 454 -25.84 -10.40 -4.91
C GLN A 454 -26.04 -9.23 -5.87
N LEU A 455 -24.96 -8.70 -6.45
CA LEU A 455 -25.04 -7.61 -7.44
C LEU A 455 -25.32 -8.14 -8.85
N ALA A 456 -24.78 -9.31 -9.16
CA ALA A 456 -24.81 -9.92 -10.47
C ALA A 456 -25.19 -11.43 -10.38
N PRO A 457 -26.47 -11.76 -10.07
CA PRO A 457 -26.88 -13.16 -9.82
C PRO A 457 -26.73 -14.11 -11.01
N ARG A 458 -26.51 -13.58 -12.22
CA ARG A 458 -26.28 -14.40 -13.43
C ARG A 458 -24.78 -14.66 -13.67
N PHE A 459 -23.92 -14.05 -12.87
CA PHE A 459 -22.48 -14.21 -12.98
C PHE A 459 -22.00 -15.48 -12.24
N PRO A 460 -21.32 -16.42 -12.90
CA PRO A 460 -20.75 -17.59 -12.26
C PRO A 460 -19.45 -17.19 -11.51
N VAL A 461 -19.61 -16.52 -10.39
CA VAL A 461 -18.50 -15.91 -9.64
C VAL A 461 -17.49 -16.94 -9.16
N GLU A 462 -17.92 -18.10 -8.69
CA GLU A 462 -17.04 -19.21 -8.25
C GLU A 462 -16.14 -19.70 -9.39
N GLU A 463 -16.66 -19.75 -10.63
CA GLU A 463 -15.85 -20.10 -11.81
C GLU A 463 -14.81 -19.03 -12.12
N PHE A 464 -15.19 -17.76 -12.00
CA PHE A 464 -14.27 -16.66 -12.22
C PHE A 464 -13.13 -16.67 -11.21
N PHE A 465 -13.41 -16.85 -9.93
CA PHE A 465 -12.37 -16.95 -8.91
C PHE A 465 -11.47 -18.13 -9.18
N ARG A 466 -12.03 -19.35 -9.30
CA ARG A 466 -11.26 -20.57 -9.59
C ARG A 466 -10.37 -20.46 -10.83
N ASP A 467 -10.87 -19.88 -11.92
CA ASP A 467 -10.17 -19.89 -13.21
C ASP A 467 -9.23 -18.68 -13.41
N CYS A 468 -9.58 -17.51 -12.84
CA CYS A 468 -8.89 -16.25 -13.09
C CYS A 468 -8.08 -15.74 -11.90
N VAL A 469 -8.58 -15.92 -10.68
CA VAL A 469 -7.93 -15.45 -9.43
C VAL A 469 -6.98 -16.52 -8.91
N ASP A 470 -7.52 -17.71 -8.63
CA ASP A 470 -6.78 -18.85 -8.09
C ASP A 470 -6.04 -19.61 -9.19
N GLY A 471 -6.54 -19.51 -10.42
CA GLY A 471 -5.97 -20.16 -11.59
C GLY A 471 -4.92 -19.32 -12.32
N SER A 472 -4.05 -20.04 -13.05
CA SER A 472 -3.01 -19.47 -13.91
C SER A 472 -3.38 -19.49 -15.42
N GLY A 473 -4.68 -19.69 -15.73
CA GLY A 473 -5.17 -19.67 -17.13
C GLY A 473 -5.12 -18.30 -17.78
N ASP A 474 -5.05 -18.26 -19.10
CA ASP A 474 -5.12 -17.01 -19.86
C ASP A 474 -6.49 -16.34 -19.66
N LEU A 475 -6.47 -15.02 -19.40
CA LEU A 475 -7.69 -14.22 -19.25
C LEU A 475 -8.37 -14.01 -20.62
N ASP A 476 -9.66 -14.31 -20.72
CA ASP A 476 -10.45 -14.09 -21.96
C ASP A 476 -10.87 -12.63 -22.11
N TYR A 477 -9.90 -11.77 -22.38
CA TYR A 477 -10.16 -10.33 -22.59
C TYR A 477 -11.22 -10.07 -23.67
N SER A 478 -11.28 -10.91 -24.70
CA SER A 478 -12.20 -10.71 -25.81
C SER A 478 -13.65 -10.80 -25.39
N ARG A 479 -13.99 -11.75 -24.52
CA ARG A 479 -15.30 -11.92 -23.93
C ARG A 479 -15.74 -10.65 -23.18
N TYR A 480 -14.92 -10.22 -22.21
CA TYR A 480 -15.31 -9.13 -21.31
C TYR A 480 -15.30 -7.76 -22.02
N LEU A 481 -14.30 -7.48 -22.86
CA LEU A 481 -14.23 -6.23 -23.62
C LEU A 481 -15.41 -6.10 -24.59
N ASN A 482 -15.89 -7.22 -25.17
CA ASN A 482 -17.06 -7.21 -26.04
C ASN A 482 -18.33 -6.72 -25.32
N TYR A 483 -18.47 -6.88 -24.01
CA TYR A 483 -19.60 -6.34 -23.27
C TYR A 483 -19.71 -4.81 -23.36
N ALA A 484 -18.58 -4.14 -23.55
CA ALA A 484 -18.50 -2.69 -23.77
C ALA A 484 -18.29 -2.30 -25.24
N ALA A 485 -18.50 -3.22 -26.19
CA ALA A 485 -18.16 -3.04 -27.61
C ALA A 485 -16.70 -2.62 -27.83
N LEU A 486 -15.80 -3.22 -27.08
CA LEU A 486 -14.35 -3.08 -27.25
C LEU A 486 -13.77 -4.42 -27.74
N GLN A 487 -12.65 -4.36 -28.43
CA GLN A 487 -11.92 -5.54 -28.88
C GLN A 487 -10.42 -5.32 -28.80
N LEU A 488 -9.66 -6.43 -28.68
CA LEU A 488 -8.22 -6.42 -28.84
C LEU A 488 -7.87 -6.53 -30.32
N LYS A 489 -7.12 -5.56 -30.82
CA LYS A 489 -6.52 -5.60 -32.14
C LYS A 489 -5.04 -6.00 -31.98
N ALA A 490 -4.69 -7.18 -32.50
CA ALA A 490 -3.31 -7.62 -32.51
C ALA A 490 -2.52 -6.91 -33.63
N GLU A 491 -1.33 -6.47 -33.29
CA GLU A 491 -0.34 -5.97 -34.24
C GLU A 491 0.95 -6.77 -34.10
N THR A 492 1.37 -7.41 -35.16
CA THR A 492 2.56 -8.24 -35.16
C THR A 492 3.69 -7.50 -35.89
N LYS A 493 4.83 -7.36 -35.22
CA LYS A 493 6.02 -6.71 -35.78
C LYS A 493 7.22 -7.65 -35.73
N VAL A 494 8.05 -7.58 -36.75
CA VAL A 494 9.37 -8.19 -36.66
C VAL A 494 10.27 -7.31 -35.84
N VAL A 495 10.85 -7.88 -34.80
CA VAL A 495 11.73 -7.19 -33.84
C VAL A 495 13.11 -7.84 -33.85
N PRO A 496 14.16 -7.13 -33.44
CA PRO A 496 15.46 -7.75 -33.25
C PRO A 496 15.40 -8.81 -32.15
N ASP A 497 16.13 -9.89 -32.34
CA ASP A 497 16.25 -10.99 -31.40
C ASP A 497 17.73 -11.17 -31.03
N LEU A 498 18.02 -11.16 -29.73
CA LEU A 498 19.38 -11.39 -29.22
C LEU A 498 19.81 -12.84 -29.38
N GLY A 499 18.88 -13.79 -29.32
CA GLY A 499 19.16 -15.22 -29.28
C GLY A 499 19.80 -15.68 -27.96
N PHE A 500 19.66 -14.88 -26.90
CA PHE A 500 20.01 -15.19 -25.52
C PHE A 500 19.19 -14.33 -24.55
N HIS A 501 19.07 -14.79 -23.30
CA HIS A 501 18.46 -14.06 -22.23
C HIS A 501 19.53 -13.54 -21.26
N SER A 502 19.36 -12.32 -20.77
CA SER A 502 20.28 -11.71 -19.82
C SER A 502 19.60 -11.40 -18.50
N LEU A 503 20.39 -11.42 -17.43
CA LEU A 503 19.93 -11.12 -16.08
C LEU A 503 20.88 -10.14 -15.41
N GLN A 504 20.33 -9.13 -14.73
CA GLN A 504 21.06 -8.24 -13.87
C GLN A 504 20.68 -8.55 -12.41
N GLY A 505 21.66 -9.02 -11.63
CA GLY A 505 21.47 -9.19 -10.19
C GLY A 505 21.32 -7.86 -9.47
N PHE A 506 20.76 -7.86 -8.28
CA PHE A 506 20.67 -6.67 -7.43
C PHE A 506 22.08 -6.11 -7.17
N MET A 507 22.39 -4.94 -7.72
CA MET A 507 23.72 -4.30 -7.70
C MET A 507 24.86 -5.13 -8.33
N GLY A 508 24.52 -6.15 -9.12
CA GLY A 508 25.48 -7.01 -9.81
C GLY A 508 25.69 -6.64 -11.27
N PRO A 509 26.70 -7.24 -11.93
CA PRO A 509 26.87 -7.10 -13.37
C PRO A 509 25.73 -7.80 -14.13
N ILE A 510 25.48 -7.35 -15.36
CA ILE A 510 24.58 -8.03 -16.30
C ILE A 510 25.30 -9.27 -16.80
N HIS A 511 24.67 -10.43 -16.78
CA HIS A 511 25.24 -11.66 -17.32
C HIS A 511 24.25 -12.42 -18.22
N VAL A 512 24.76 -13.23 -19.11
CA VAL A 512 23.96 -14.12 -19.93
C VAL A 512 23.45 -15.27 -19.05
N GLU A 513 22.15 -15.36 -18.88
CA GLU A 513 21.50 -16.43 -18.12
C GLU A 513 21.39 -17.70 -18.96
N SER A 514 20.86 -17.57 -20.17
CA SER A 514 20.69 -18.67 -21.12
C SER A 514 20.94 -18.21 -22.56
N VAL A 515 21.28 -19.15 -23.43
CA VAL A 515 21.46 -18.92 -24.86
C VAL A 515 20.50 -19.84 -25.62
N ASP A 516 19.78 -19.28 -26.58
CA ASP A 516 18.81 -20.04 -27.37
C ASP A 516 19.52 -21.02 -28.31
N PRO A 517 19.17 -22.31 -28.25
CA PRO A 517 19.80 -23.32 -29.10
C PRO A 517 19.63 -22.99 -30.59
N GLY A 518 20.73 -23.03 -31.33
CA GLY A 518 20.75 -22.73 -32.78
C GLY A 518 20.72 -21.26 -33.13
N SER A 519 20.68 -20.34 -32.14
CA SER A 519 20.69 -18.89 -32.35
C SER A 519 21.96 -18.39 -33.03
N LEU A 520 21.91 -17.16 -33.55
CA LEU A 520 23.10 -16.51 -34.11
C LEU A 520 24.10 -16.14 -33.02
N ALA A 521 23.63 -15.85 -31.81
CA ALA A 521 24.46 -15.59 -30.64
C ALA A 521 25.24 -16.84 -30.20
N GLU A 522 24.58 -18.02 -30.14
CA GLU A 522 25.23 -19.30 -29.83
C GLU A 522 26.34 -19.60 -30.83
N LYS A 523 26.01 -19.48 -32.13
CA LYS A 523 26.97 -19.73 -33.23
C LYS A 523 28.16 -18.77 -33.21
N ALA A 524 27.96 -17.55 -32.74
CA ALA A 524 29.00 -16.54 -32.54
C ALA A 524 29.85 -16.78 -31.30
N GLY A 525 29.39 -17.63 -30.39
CA GLY A 525 30.12 -18.03 -29.20
C GLY A 525 29.73 -17.31 -27.90
N ILE A 526 28.58 -16.65 -27.86
CA ILE A 526 27.95 -16.21 -26.56
C ILE A 526 27.66 -17.47 -25.75
N ARG A 527 27.86 -17.41 -24.44
CA ARG A 527 27.64 -18.53 -23.50
C ARG A 527 26.94 -18.05 -22.23
N SER A 528 26.18 -18.95 -21.63
CA SER A 528 25.67 -18.73 -20.27
C SER A 528 26.83 -18.46 -19.31
N GLY A 529 26.64 -17.50 -18.42
CA GLY A 529 27.65 -17.01 -17.46
C GLY A 529 28.57 -15.91 -17.98
N ASP A 530 28.49 -15.51 -19.27
CA ASP A 530 29.24 -14.35 -19.78
C ASP A 530 28.74 -13.08 -19.08
N VAL A 531 29.65 -12.24 -18.59
CA VAL A 531 29.32 -10.92 -18.07
C VAL A 531 29.31 -9.93 -19.23
N LEU A 532 28.15 -9.27 -19.43
CA LEU A 532 27.97 -8.29 -20.51
C LEU A 532 28.50 -6.92 -20.08
N LEU A 533 29.48 -6.39 -20.80
CA LEU A 533 30.10 -5.10 -20.48
C LEU A 533 29.62 -3.97 -21.38
N LYS A 534 29.61 -4.23 -22.72
CA LYS A 534 29.29 -3.22 -23.73
C LYS A 534 28.50 -3.84 -24.88
N ILE A 535 27.72 -2.99 -25.57
CA ILE A 535 27.17 -3.25 -26.90
C ILE A 535 27.65 -2.16 -27.86
N ASN A 536 28.23 -2.55 -29.00
CA ASN A 536 28.78 -1.63 -30.00
C ASN A 536 29.73 -0.56 -29.40
N GLY A 537 30.51 -0.95 -28.38
CA GLY A 537 31.44 -0.06 -27.69
C GLY A 537 30.82 0.82 -26.60
N VAL A 538 29.50 0.85 -26.46
CA VAL A 538 28.78 1.61 -25.41
C VAL A 538 28.60 0.72 -24.18
N VAL A 539 28.92 1.22 -23.01
CA VAL A 539 28.71 0.52 -21.74
C VAL A 539 27.22 0.29 -21.53
N LEU A 540 26.85 -0.93 -21.17
CA LEU A 540 25.46 -1.28 -20.90
C LEU A 540 25.05 -0.76 -19.52
N PRO A 541 24.18 0.27 -19.44
CA PRO A 541 23.68 0.80 -18.17
C PRO A 541 22.57 -0.07 -17.59
N VAL A 542 21.90 -0.84 -18.46
CA VAL A 542 20.75 -1.71 -18.16
C VAL A 542 20.85 -2.97 -19.02
N ILE A 543 19.98 -3.95 -18.75
CA ILE A 543 19.90 -5.19 -19.53
C ILE A 543 19.73 -4.89 -21.04
N PRO A 544 20.41 -5.68 -21.92
CA PRO A 544 20.41 -5.43 -23.35
C PRO A 544 19.03 -5.41 -24.01
N GLU A 545 18.06 -6.12 -23.46
CA GLU A 545 16.69 -6.16 -23.95
C GLU A 545 16.03 -4.77 -24.01
N ARG A 546 16.45 -3.84 -23.15
CA ARG A 546 15.99 -2.44 -23.19
C ARG A 546 16.63 -1.64 -24.32
N GLU A 547 17.82 -2.01 -24.75
CA GLU A 547 18.50 -1.37 -25.87
C GLU A 547 18.00 -1.87 -27.24
N LEU A 548 17.30 -3.03 -27.28
CA LEU A 548 16.74 -3.58 -28.51
C LEU A 548 15.79 -2.62 -29.25
N ILE A 549 15.11 -1.73 -28.52
CA ILE A 549 14.20 -0.75 -29.13
C ILE A 549 14.90 0.18 -30.14
N TYR A 550 16.22 0.37 -30.02
CA TYR A 550 17.03 1.21 -30.86
C TYR A 550 17.72 0.41 -31.99
N LEU A 551 17.62 -0.91 -32.02
CA LEU A 551 18.27 -1.81 -32.95
C LEU A 551 17.28 -2.33 -33.98
N LYS A 552 17.81 -2.87 -35.10
CA LYS A 552 16.99 -3.42 -36.15
C LYS A 552 17.21 -4.93 -36.28
N PRO A 553 16.19 -5.71 -36.66
CA PRO A 553 16.38 -7.11 -37.03
C PRO A 553 17.47 -7.27 -38.10
N GLY A 554 18.36 -8.24 -37.93
CA GLY A 554 19.50 -8.47 -38.81
C GLY A 554 20.67 -7.49 -38.65
N GLN A 555 20.57 -6.47 -37.81
CA GLN A 555 21.65 -5.52 -37.55
C GLN A 555 22.86 -6.25 -36.95
N LYS A 556 24.06 -5.94 -37.42
CA LYS A 556 25.29 -6.40 -36.80
C LYS A 556 25.54 -5.68 -35.50
N VAL A 557 25.83 -6.44 -34.45
CA VAL A 557 26.19 -5.94 -33.11
C VAL A 557 27.47 -6.63 -32.66
N THR A 558 28.19 -5.94 -31.77
CA THR A 558 29.38 -6.49 -31.10
C THR A 558 29.19 -6.34 -29.61
N PHE A 559 29.20 -7.43 -28.86
CA PHE A 559 29.21 -7.47 -27.43
C PHE A 559 30.62 -7.61 -26.88
N SER A 560 31.03 -6.73 -25.97
CA SER A 560 32.19 -6.96 -25.11
C SER A 560 31.72 -7.76 -23.90
N VAL A 561 32.22 -8.98 -23.75
CA VAL A 561 31.86 -9.87 -22.64
C VAL A 561 33.09 -10.25 -21.80
N GLU A 562 32.91 -10.41 -20.52
CA GLU A 562 33.95 -10.97 -19.63
C GLU A 562 33.64 -12.46 -19.40
N ARG A 563 34.63 -13.32 -19.66
CA ARG A 563 34.57 -14.76 -19.44
C ARG A 563 35.90 -15.24 -18.85
N GLY A 564 35.84 -15.77 -17.63
CA GLY A 564 37.03 -16.28 -16.94
C GLY A 564 38.13 -15.23 -16.78
N GLY A 565 37.77 -13.98 -16.46
CA GLY A 565 38.68 -12.85 -16.28
C GLY A 565 39.27 -12.28 -17.56
N LYS A 566 38.77 -12.69 -18.74
CA LYS A 566 39.20 -12.17 -20.05
C LYS A 566 38.05 -11.46 -20.75
N VAL A 567 38.31 -10.30 -21.32
CA VAL A 567 37.35 -9.58 -22.16
C VAL A 567 37.43 -10.12 -23.59
N LEU A 568 36.30 -10.49 -24.14
CA LEU A 568 36.14 -11.00 -25.48
C LEU A 568 35.20 -10.08 -26.27
N GLU A 569 35.50 -9.83 -27.54
CA GLU A 569 34.62 -9.13 -28.47
C GLU A 569 33.90 -10.17 -29.33
N ILE A 570 32.59 -10.28 -29.22
CA ILE A 570 31.77 -11.24 -29.94
C ILE A 570 30.79 -10.50 -30.83
N GLY A 571 30.99 -10.62 -32.15
CA GLY A 571 30.17 -9.96 -33.16
C GLY A 571 29.24 -10.96 -33.87
N PHE A 572 27.97 -10.59 -33.99
CA PHE A 572 26.97 -11.35 -34.76
C PHE A 572 25.87 -10.44 -35.30
N SER A 573 25.01 -10.97 -36.13
CA SER A 573 23.79 -10.28 -36.57
C SER A 573 22.64 -10.67 -35.65
N LEU A 574 21.85 -9.69 -35.22
CA LEU A 574 20.62 -9.95 -34.47
C LEU A 574 19.67 -10.84 -35.27
N GLY A 575 18.96 -11.70 -34.60
CA GLY A 575 17.91 -12.53 -35.15
C GLY A 575 16.67 -11.73 -35.57
N PHE A 576 15.64 -12.45 -35.99
CA PHE A 576 14.33 -11.94 -36.37
C PHE A 576 13.30 -12.54 -35.40
N GLY A 577 13.00 -11.83 -34.34
CA GLY A 577 11.92 -12.16 -33.41
C GLY A 577 10.57 -11.67 -33.95
N ILE A 578 9.49 -12.21 -33.41
CA ILE A 578 8.12 -11.76 -33.68
C ILE A 578 7.54 -11.26 -32.35
N ALA A 579 7.26 -9.96 -32.25
CA ALA A 579 6.52 -9.39 -31.13
C ALA A 579 5.08 -9.13 -31.55
N THR A 580 4.14 -9.66 -30.80
CA THR A 580 2.72 -9.34 -30.94
C THR A 580 2.31 -8.42 -29.80
N THR A 581 1.85 -7.24 -30.16
CA THR A 581 1.27 -6.27 -29.22
C THR A 581 -0.22 -6.12 -29.48
N TYR A 582 -0.95 -5.75 -28.44
CA TYR A 582 -2.40 -5.60 -28.51
C TYR A 582 -2.77 -4.14 -28.26
N GLN A 583 -3.80 -3.68 -28.95
CA GLN A 583 -4.43 -2.38 -28.75
C GLN A 583 -5.91 -2.60 -28.40
N VAL A 584 -6.44 -1.81 -27.46
CA VAL A 584 -7.86 -1.79 -27.16
C VAL A 584 -8.53 -0.78 -28.08
N VAL A 585 -9.46 -1.24 -28.91
CA VAL A 585 -10.16 -0.40 -29.89
C VAL A 585 -11.68 -0.59 -29.81
N GLU A 586 -12.43 0.43 -30.17
CA GLU A 586 -13.89 0.38 -30.23
C GLU A 586 -14.37 -0.43 -31.44
N MET A 587 -15.42 -1.23 -31.22
CA MET A 587 -16.07 -1.97 -32.30
C MET A 587 -17.01 -1.04 -33.11
N PRO A 588 -17.02 -1.14 -34.45
CA PRO A 588 -17.82 -0.22 -35.27
C PRO A 588 -19.34 -0.43 -35.14
N ASN A 589 -19.79 -1.65 -34.85
CA ASN A 589 -21.22 -2.03 -34.84
C ASN A 589 -21.68 -2.38 -33.42
N ALA A 590 -21.56 -1.43 -32.49
CA ALA A 590 -21.95 -1.61 -31.09
C ALA A 590 -23.48 -1.57 -30.92
N THR A 591 -24.02 -2.49 -30.14
CA THR A 591 -25.43 -2.46 -29.72
C THR A 591 -25.66 -1.35 -28.68
N ARG A 592 -26.93 -0.95 -28.49
CA ARG A 592 -27.30 0.03 -27.45
C ARG A 592 -26.89 -0.43 -26.05
N GLY A 593 -27.04 -1.72 -25.73
CA GLY A 593 -26.63 -2.29 -24.44
C GLY A 593 -25.14 -2.17 -24.22
N GLN A 594 -24.31 -2.53 -25.20
CA GLN A 594 -22.86 -2.42 -25.14
C GLN A 594 -22.41 -0.96 -24.97
N LEU A 595 -23.03 -0.02 -25.72
CA LEU A 595 -22.74 1.42 -25.58
C LEU A 595 -23.10 1.95 -24.18
N ALA A 596 -24.21 1.46 -23.62
CA ALA A 596 -24.63 1.83 -22.26
C ALA A 596 -23.65 1.33 -21.21
N ILE A 597 -23.17 0.08 -21.34
CA ILE A 597 -22.12 -0.48 -20.46
C ILE A 597 -20.84 0.34 -20.60
N ARG A 598 -20.34 0.56 -21.83
CA ARG A 598 -19.13 1.35 -22.08
C ARG A 598 -19.22 2.76 -21.48
N SER A 599 -20.31 3.47 -21.77
CA SER A 599 -20.54 4.82 -21.22
C SER A 599 -20.63 4.80 -19.69
N GLY A 600 -21.31 3.80 -19.12
CA GLY A 600 -21.43 3.62 -17.68
C GLY A 600 -20.06 3.35 -17.03
N TRP A 601 -19.26 2.49 -17.62
CA TRP A 601 -17.92 2.11 -17.16
C TRP A 601 -16.97 3.32 -17.12
N LEU A 602 -16.84 4.01 -18.26
CA LEU A 602 -15.96 5.17 -18.37
C LEU A 602 -16.39 6.35 -17.48
N LYS A 603 -17.69 6.54 -17.24
CA LYS A 603 -18.24 7.68 -16.49
C LYS A 603 -18.61 7.37 -15.02
N GLY A 604 -18.45 6.14 -14.58
CA GLY A 604 -18.87 5.70 -13.24
C GLY A 604 -20.37 5.77 -13.02
N LYS A 605 -21.20 5.45 -14.05
CA LYS A 605 -22.66 5.53 -13.98
C LYS A 605 -23.29 4.16 -14.17
N THR A 606 -24.45 3.97 -13.54
CA THR A 606 -25.32 2.81 -13.70
C THR A 606 -26.74 3.27 -14.04
N VAL A 607 -27.57 2.37 -14.55
CA VAL A 607 -28.98 2.69 -14.92
C VAL A 607 -29.75 3.21 -13.70
N LYS A 608 -29.45 2.79 -12.49
CA LYS A 608 -30.09 3.31 -11.26
C LYS A 608 -29.82 4.79 -11.00
N GLY A 609 -28.65 5.29 -11.39
CA GLY A 609 -28.25 6.69 -11.18
C GLY A 609 -28.96 7.70 -12.11
N THR A 610 -29.68 7.23 -13.12
CA THR A 610 -30.46 8.08 -14.02
C THR A 610 -31.92 8.26 -13.58
N ALA A 611 -32.41 7.44 -12.63
CA ALA A 611 -33.78 7.50 -12.14
C ALA A 611 -33.98 8.44 -10.92
N ALA A 612 -32.93 9.02 -10.37
CA ALA A 612 -33.00 9.91 -9.19
C ALA A 612 -32.92 11.41 -9.55
N GLY A 613 -33.19 11.77 -10.79
CA GLY A 613 -33.18 13.16 -11.28
C GLY A 613 -34.35 13.47 -12.18
N ASN A 614 -35.57 13.36 -11.64
CA ASN A 614 -36.77 14.06 -12.14
C ASN A 614 -37.48 14.72 -10.97
#